data_e859ed4fb94f9cee248174619596d2d5
#
_entry.id   e859ed4fb94f9cee248174619596d2d5
#
_cell.length_a   1.000
_cell.length_b   1.000
_cell.length_c   1.000
_cell.angle_alpha   90.00
_cell.angle_beta   90.00
_cell.angle_gamma   90.00
#
_symmetry.space_group_name_H-M   'P 1'
#
loop_
_entity.id
_entity.type
_entity.pdbx_description
1 polymer ?
#
loop_
_entity_poly.entity_id
_entity_poly.type
_entity_poly.pdbx_seq_one_letter_code
_entity_poly.pdbx_strand_id
1 'polypeptide(L)'
;MAALRFLVHGHVQGVGFRWWVWRQATRLGVHGLARNLRDGSVEVIAEGSDSVLAELERLLGQGPPAAEVERVEKSQVPHEVPVPNGFDIK
;
A
#
# COMPACT_ATOMS: atom_id res chain seq x y z
N MET A 1 -15.46 -8.25 0.21
CA MET A 1 -14.11 -7.71 0.09
C MET A 1 -13.89 -6.65 1.15
N ALA A 2 -12.67 -6.61 1.70
CA ALA A 2 -12.30 -5.62 2.69
C ALA A 2 -11.41 -4.56 2.06
N ALA A 3 -11.43 -3.35 2.64
CA ALA A 3 -10.51 -2.29 2.26
C ALA A 3 -9.69 -1.90 3.48
N LEU A 4 -8.37 -1.86 3.31
CA LEU A 4 -7.43 -1.53 4.36
C LEU A 4 -6.57 -0.34 3.96
N ARG A 5 -6.15 0.41 4.96
CA ARG A 5 -5.19 1.50 4.81
C ARG A 5 -3.90 1.12 5.52
N PHE A 6 -2.80 1.19 4.81
CA PHE A 6 -1.47 0.96 5.37
C PHE A 6 -0.69 2.26 5.34
N LEU A 7 -0.03 2.59 6.44
CA LEU A 7 0.96 3.66 6.49
C LEU A 7 2.32 3.02 6.66
N VAL A 8 3.17 3.18 5.66
CA VAL A 8 4.51 2.58 5.65
C VAL A 8 5.50 3.65 6.03
N HIS A 9 6.21 3.44 7.13
CA HIS A 9 7.18 4.39 7.70
C HIS A 9 8.59 3.87 7.49
N GLY A 10 9.52 4.82 7.32
CA GLY A 10 10.93 4.53 7.13
C GLY A 10 11.49 5.34 5.96
N HIS A 11 12.56 4.84 5.36
CA HIS A 11 13.12 5.42 4.14
C HIS A 11 12.39 4.83 2.95
N VAL A 12 11.23 5.42 2.61
CA VAL A 12 10.29 4.85 1.62
C VAL A 12 9.91 5.83 0.51
N GLN A 13 10.32 7.10 0.61
CA GLN A 13 10.10 8.07 -0.47
C GLN A 13 11.41 8.27 -1.23
N GLY A 14 11.29 8.55 -2.54
CA GLY A 14 12.46 8.77 -3.39
C GLY A 14 13.19 7.50 -3.79
N VAL A 15 12.60 6.33 -3.57
CA VAL A 15 13.22 5.03 -3.84
C VAL A 15 12.36 4.15 -4.75
N GLY A 16 11.35 4.73 -5.40
CA GLY A 16 10.46 3.98 -6.29
C GLY A 16 9.45 3.12 -5.56
N PHE A 17 9.16 3.43 -4.30
CA PHE A 17 8.30 2.59 -3.46
C PHE A 17 6.88 2.48 -4.03
N ARG A 18 6.28 3.60 -4.45
CA ARG A 18 4.91 3.59 -4.98
C ARG A 18 4.80 2.74 -6.25
N TRP A 19 5.79 2.79 -7.13
CA TRP A 19 5.82 1.97 -8.35
C TRP A 19 5.99 0.50 -8.02
N TRP A 20 6.81 0.19 -7.03
CA TRP A 20 6.97 -1.18 -6.55
C TRP A 20 5.65 -1.71 -5.98
N VAL A 21 4.94 -0.89 -5.17
CA VAL A 21 3.62 -1.25 -4.63
C VAL A 21 2.64 -1.51 -5.78
N TRP A 22 2.64 -0.64 -6.79
CA TRP A 22 1.78 -0.80 -7.96
C TRP A 22 1.99 -2.16 -8.63
N ARG A 23 3.25 -2.56 -8.81
CA ARG A 23 3.55 -3.87 -9.41
C ARG A 23 3.02 -5.02 -8.56
N GLN A 24 3.21 -4.94 -7.24
CA GLN A 24 2.71 -5.99 -6.34
C GLN A 24 1.18 -6.03 -6.33
N ALA A 25 0.53 -4.88 -6.22
CA ALA A 25 -0.93 -4.78 -6.20
C ALA A 25 -1.53 -5.29 -7.50
N THR A 26 -0.95 -4.91 -8.64
CA THR A 26 -1.42 -5.36 -9.94
C THR A 26 -1.30 -6.88 -10.07
N ARG A 27 -0.17 -7.45 -9.64
CA ARG A 27 0.04 -8.89 -9.66
C ARG A 27 -0.96 -9.63 -8.78
N LEU A 28 -1.31 -9.05 -7.64
CA LEU A 28 -2.26 -9.66 -6.69
C LEU A 28 -3.72 -9.38 -7.04
N GLY A 29 -3.98 -8.50 -8.00
CA GLY A 29 -5.34 -8.12 -8.35
C GLY A 29 -6.01 -7.20 -7.33
N VAL A 30 -5.23 -6.43 -6.58
CA VAL A 30 -5.72 -5.50 -5.55
C VAL A 30 -6.04 -4.16 -6.19
N HIS A 31 -7.19 -3.59 -5.80
CA HIS A 31 -7.59 -2.24 -6.18
C HIS A 31 -7.13 -1.24 -5.11
N GLY A 32 -6.90 0.00 -5.51
CA GLY A 32 -6.57 1.04 -4.54
C GLY A 32 -5.61 2.10 -5.06
N LEU A 33 -4.79 2.61 -4.16
CA LEU A 33 -3.84 3.67 -4.50
C LEU A 33 -2.63 3.65 -3.58
N ALA A 34 -1.55 4.29 -4.04
CA ALA A 34 -0.37 4.58 -3.23
C ALA A 34 -0.03 6.06 -3.36
N ARG A 35 0.31 6.70 -2.26
CA ARG A 35 0.56 8.14 -2.23
C ARG A 35 1.62 8.48 -1.18
N ASN A 36 2.54 9.40 -1.53
CA ASN A 36 3.48 9.94 -0.56
C ASN A 36 2.77 10.93 0.35
N LEU A 37 3.02 10.87 1.65
CA LEU A 37 2.52 11.85 2.61
C LEU A 37 3.64 12.80 3.01
N ARG A 38 3.26 13.94 3.60
CA ARG A 38 4.21 14.98 3.98
C ARG A 38 5.20 14.56 5.05
N ASP A 39 4.79 13.63 5.91
CA ASP A 39 5.63 13.15 7.01
C ASP A 39 6.71 12.16 6.57
N GLY A 40 6.79 11.87 5.27
CA GLY A 40 7.75 10.92 4.73
C GLY A 40 7.23 9.51 4.59
N SER A 41 6.03 9.22 5.08
CA SER A 41 5.43 7.89 4.92
C SER A 41 4.79 7.74 3.55
N VAL A 42 4.49 6.47 3.18
CA VAL A 42 3.70 6.14 2.01
C VAL A 42 2.38 5.56 2.49
N GLU A 43 1.28 6.14 2.01
CA GLU A 43 -0.05 5.62 2.27
C GLU A 43 -0.44 4.66 1.16
N VAL A 44 -0.92 3.48 1.53
CA VAL A 44 -1.45 2.49 0.59
C VAL A 44 -2.86 2.17 1.02
N ILE A 45 -3.83 2.42 0.13
CA ILE A 45 -5.21 1.99 0.33
C ILE A 45 -5.42 0.81 -0.62
N ALA A 46 -5.92 -0.30 -0.09
CA ALA A 46 -6.03 -1.53 -0.85
C ALA A 46 -7.34 -2.26 -0.54
N GLU A 47 -8.00 -2.72 -1.59
CA GLU A 47 -9.24 -3.50 -1.49
C GLU A 47 -9.04 -4.82 -2.19
N GLY A 48 -9.43 -5.91 -1.54
CA GLY A 48 -9.31 -7.25 -2.09
C GLY A 48 -9.75 -8.28 -1.08
N SER A 49 -9.50 -9.55 -1.40
CA SER A 49 -9.78 -10.64 -0.46
C SER A 49 -8.80 -10.59 0.71
N ASP A 50 -9.18 -11.21 1.81
CA ASP A 50 -8.34 -11.22 3.01
C ASP A 50 -6.95 -11.83 2.72
N SER A 51 -6.89 -12.86 1.90
CA SER A 51 -5.62 -13.53 1.60
C SER A 51 -4.69 -12.64 0.78
N VAL A 52 -5.18 -11.91 -0.21
CA VAL A 52 -4.31 -11.01 -1.00
C VAL A 52 -3.91 -9.80 -0.19
N LEU A 53 -4.78 -9.29 0.70
CA LEU A 53 -4.42 -8.18 1.58
C LEU A 53 -3.35 -8.59 2.60
N ALA A 54 -3.42 -9.81 3.12
CA ALA A 54 -2.40 -10.33 4.03
C ALA A 54 -1.04 -10.46 3.31
N GLU A 55 -1.05 -10.90 2.07
CA GLU A 55 0.18 -11.00 1.28
C GLU A 55 0.74 -9.61 0.96
N LEU A 56 -0.12 -8.65 0.62
CA LEU A 56 0.32 -7.28 0.39
C LEU A 56 0.94 -6.69 1.66
N GLU A 57 0.33 -6.90 2.81
CA GLU A 57 0.88 -6.44 4.09
C GLU A 57 2.27 -7.01 4.34
N ARG A 58 2.46 -8.31 4.08
CA ARG A 58 3.75 -8.95 4.23
C ARG A 58 4.79 -8.31 3.31
N LEU A 59 4.43 -8.07 2.07
CA LEU A 59 5.33 -7.44 1.09
C LEU A 59 5.67 -6.01 1.49
N LEU A 60 4.69 -5.23 1.98
CA LEU A 60 4.93 -3.85 2.43
C LEU A 60 5.93 -3.80 3.57
N GLY A 61 5.91 -4.78 4.46
CA GLY A 61 6.86 -4.85 5.57
C GLY A 61 8.30 -5.11 5.12
N GLN A 62 8.48 -5.69 3.93
CA GLN A 62 9.81 -5.91 3.35
C GLN A 62 10.27 -4.71 2.52
N GLY A 63 9.40 -4.22 1.64
CA GLY A 63 9.71 -3.17 0.71
C GLY A 63 10.67 -3.60 -0.40
N PRO A 64 10.93 -2.70 -1.38
CA PRO A 64 11.93 -2.95 -2.41
C PRO A 64 13.35 -2.82 -1.84
N PRO A 65 14.38 -3.32 -2.55
CA PRO A 65 15.74 -3.33 -2.01
C PRO A 65 16.30 -1.96 -1.60
N ALA A 66 15.88 -0.88 -2.27
CA ALA A 66 16.38 0.47 -1.97
C ALA A 66 15.66 1.13 -0.79
N ALA A 67 14.61 0.51 -0.26
CA ALA A 67 13.84 1.06 0.84
C ALA A 67 14.24 0.43 2.16
N GLU A 68 14.00 1.17 3.25
CA GLU A 68 14.10 0.63 4.61
C GLU A 68 12.77 0.88 5.29
N VAL A 69 12.02 -0.19 5.55
CA VAL A 69 10.72 -0.10 6.22
C VAL A 69 10.93 -0.27 7.72
N GLU A 70 10.55 0.75 8.49
CA GLU A 70 10.64 0.70 9.94
C GLU A 70 9.42 0.04 10.56
N ARG A 71 8.22 0.40 10.06
CA ARG A 71 6.97 -0.18 10.53
C ARG A 71 5.86 0.06 9.53
N VAL A 72 4.82 -0.75 9.63
CA VAL A 72 3.59 -0.62 8.83
C VAL A 72 2.43 -0.52 9.81
N GLU A 73 1.67 0.57 9.72
CA GLU A 73 0.44 0.74 10.50
C GLU A 73 -0.74 0.36 9.62
N LYS A 74 -1.68 -0.39 10.17
CA LYS A 74 -2.85 -0.89 9.43
C LYS A 74 -4.13 -0.40 10.11
N SER A 75 -5.07 0.06 9.28
CA SER A 75 -6.41 0.43 9.74
C SER A 75 -7.43 0.07 8.67
N GLN A 76 -8.70 0.03 9.07
CA GLN A 76 -9.78 -0.24 8.13
C GLN A 76 -10.20 1.05 7.44
N VAL A 77 -10.64 0.91 6.19
CA VAL A 77 -11.20 2.02 5.42
C VAL A 77 -12.72 1.95 5.53
N PRO A 78 -13.39 3.05 5.96
CA PRO A 78 -14.85 3.05 6.02
C PRO A 78 -15.48 2.80 4.64
N HIS A 79 -16.65 2.18 4.62
CA HIS A 79 -17.36 1.85 3.38
C HIS A 79 -17.67 3.08 2.53
N GLU A 80 -17.82 4.24 3.16
CA GLU A 80 -18.16 5.49 2.47
C GLU A 80 -17.00 6.05 1.66
N VAL A 81 -15.79 5.62 1.94
CA VAL A 81 -14.59 6.10 1.23
C VAL A 81 -14.47 5.33 -0.08
N PRO A 82 -14.51 6.03 -1.23
CA PRO A 82 -14.38 5.34 -2.52
C PRO A 82 -12.95 4.84 -2.71
N VAL A 83 -12.84 3.62 -3.23
CA VAL A 83 -11.57 3.01 -3.58
C VAL A 83 -11.50 2.94 -5.11
N PRO A 84 -10.39 3.38 -5.73
CA PRO A 84 -10.28 3.33 -7.18
C PRO A 84 -10.47 1.92 -7.73
N ASN A 85 -11.02 1.83 -8.93
CA ASN A 85 -11.08 0.59 -9.68
C ASN A 85 -9.76 0.46 -10.43
N GLY A 86 -8.97 -0.55 -10.09
CA GLY A 86 -7.59 -0.65 -10.51
C GLY A 86 -6.67 -0.09 -9.42
N PHE A 87 -5.39 0.14 -9.71
CA PHE A 87 -4.45 0.66 -8.72
C PHE A 87 -3.78 1.92 -9.25
N ASP A 88 -3.95 3.03 -8.53
CA ASP A 88 -3.46 4.35 -8.92
C ASP A 88 -2.23 4.74 -8.10
N ILE A 89 -1.31 5.45 -8.76
CA ILE A 89 -0.21 6.13 -8.09
C ILE A 89 -0.55 7.61 -8.04
N LYS A 90 -0.56 8.16 -6.85
CA LYS A 90 -0.91 9.57 -6.62
C LYS A 90 0.31 10.44 -6.33
#